data_db35ccb86027d15cb1c9ebe0311fcdd6
#
_entry.id   db35ccb86027d15cb1c9ebe0311fcdd6
#
_cell.length_a   1.000
_cell.length_b   1.000
_cell.length_c   1.000
_cell.angle_alpha   90.00
_cell.angle_beta   90.00
_cell.angle_gamma   90.00
#
_symmetry.space_group_name_H-M   'P 1'
#
loop_
_entity.id
_entity.type
_entity.pdbx_description
1 polymer ?
#
loop_
_entity_poly.entity_id
_entity_poly.type
_entity_poly.pdbx_seq_one_letter_code
_entity_poly.pdbx_strand_id
1 'polypeptide(L)'
;MNNMGFITHSHKISDLAASVEDNGGLVFVTAFSGLFAPYWIDDAKGTIFGITQHTQRGHIARATLEATCFQTKAILDAMELDSGHALSDLAVDGGMSNSNLCMQTQANIIGIPVDRPAMRETTALGAAIAAGFAVDIWKEFDELKAINQRDRSIFKPDISKEDSQKMFKKWQRAVEMCRGWLDPEEYAED
;
A
#
# COMPACT_ATOMS: atom_id res chain seq x y z
N MET A 1 14.15 3.10 4.74
CA MET A 1 14.48 4.44 4.23
C MET A 1 15.16 5.33 5.27
N ASN A 2 14.62 5.51 6.49
CA ASN A 2 15.30 6.25 7.57
C ASN A 2 16.65 5.66 7.92
N ASN A 3 16.72 4.35 8.15
CA ASN A 3 17.97 3.65 8.53
C ASN A 3 19.05 3.70 7.43
N MET A 4 18.64 3.90 6.17
CA MET A 4 19.56 4.08 5.03
C MET A 4 19.96 5.54 4.82
N GLY A 5 19.47 6.48 5.64
CA GLY A 5 19.77 7.92 5.52
C GLY A 5 19.13 8.60 4.31
N PHE A 6 18.12 8.01 3.67
CA PHE A 6 17.46 8.63 2.51
C PHE A 6 16.48 9.72 2.92
N ILE A 7 15.84 9.56 4.05
CA ILE A 7 14.90 10.51 4.65
C ILE A 7 15.14 10.61 6.15
N THR A 8 14.83 11.76 6.74
CA THR A 8 14.96 12.01 8.18
C THR A 8 13.71 11.56 8.96
N HIS A 9 12.54 11.60 8.30
CA HIS A 9 11.25 11.23 8.88
C HIS A 9 10.40 10.50 7.84
N SER A 10 9.61 9.53 8.24
CA SER A 10 8.81 8.68 7.33
C SER A 10 7.87 9.48 6.42
N HIS A 11 7.27 10.57 6.89
CA HIS A 11 6.39 11.42 6.08
C HIS A 11 7.12 12.11 4.90
N LYS A 12 8.45 12.19 4.93
CA LYS A 12 9.25 12.76 3.83
C LYS A 12 9.44 11.83 2.63
N ILE A 13 9.00 10.57 2.74
CA ILE A 13 9.11 9.63 1.62
C ILE A 13 8.33 10.10 0.40
N SER A 14 7.17 10.73 0.61
CA SER A 14 6.34 11.26 -0.49
C SER A 14 7.02 12.40 -1.24
N ASP A 15 7.66 13.33 -0.53
CA ASP A 15 8.40 14.43 -1.14
C ASP A 15 9.57 13.89 -1.97
N LEU A 16 10.30 12.89 -1.43
CA LEU A 16 11.41 12.26 -2.12
C LEU A 16 10.94 11.47 -3.35
N ALA A 17 9.83 10.74 -3.25
CA ALA A 17 9.24 10.01 -4.36
C ALA A 17 8.71 10.94 -5.46
N ALA A 18 8.20 12.11 -5.08
CA ALA A 18 7.73 13.13 -6.02
C ALA A 18 8.87 13.92 -6.70
N SER A 19 10.11 13.76 -6.25
CA SER A 19 11.27 14.43 -6.88
C SER A 19 11.67 13.83 -8.23
N VAL A 20 11.06 12.73 -8.63
CA VAL A 20 11.26 12.03 -9.90
C VAL A 20 9.92 11.79 -10.59
N GLU A 21 9.93 11.74 -11.91
CA GLU A 21 8.74 11.57 -12.73
C GLU A 21 8.12 10.17 -12.60
N ASP A 22 8.98 9.13 -12.54
CA ASP A 22 8.59 7.73 -12.44
C ASP A 22 9.54 6.95 -11.49
N ASN A 23 9.44 5.63 -11.48
CA ASN A 23 10.30 4.77 -10.66
C ASN A 23 11.65 4.41 -11.31
N GLY A 24 12.00 4.98 -12.47
CA GLY A 24 13.23 4.68 -13.19
C GLY A 24 13.35 3.23 -13.63
N GLY A 25 12.25 2.51 -13.78
CA GLY A 25 12.21 1.09 -14.11
C GLY A 25 12.42 0.16 -12.91
N LEU A 26 12.56 0.69 -11.68
CA LEU A 26 12.71 -0.12 -10.46
C LEU A 26 11.41 -0.84 -10.12
N VAL A 27 11.59 -2.01 -9.51
CA VAL A 27 10.52 -2.74 -8.83
C VAL A 27 11.04 -3.16 -7.47
N PHE A 28 10.28 -2.86 -6.43
CA PHE A 28 10.62 -3.28 -5.08
C PHE A 28 9.59 -4.30 -4.58
N VAL A 29 10.08 -5.42 -4.03
CA VAL A 29 9.30 -6.39 -3.28
C VAL A 29 9.68 -6.27 -1.81
N THR A 30 8.74 -5.85 -0.97
CA THR A 30 8.99 -5.54 0.45
C THR A 30 8.83 -6.75 1.36
N ALA A 31 9.36 -7.89 0.95
CA ALA A 31 9.31 -9.16 1.68
C ALA A 31 10.33 -9.19 2.84
N PHE A 32 10.24 -8.26 3.81
CA PHE A 32 11.23 -8.16 4.90
C PHE A 32 11.22 -9.37 5.83
N SER A 33 10.06 -9.98 6.04
CA SER A 33 9.85 -11.20 6.81
C SER A 33 9.04 -12.21 6.00
N GLY A 34 9.40 -12.37 4.72
CA GLY A 34 8.59 -13.10 3.76
C GLY A 34 7.40 -12.30 3.23
N LEU A 35 6.54 -12.97 2.47
CA LEU A 35 5.29 -12.43 1.94
C LEU A 35 4.11 -13.19 2.54
N PHE A 36 3.19 -12.47 3.17
CA PHE A 36 1.94 -13.01 3.69
C PHE A 36 0.89 -13.16 2.58
N ALA A 37 -0.38 -13.07 2.94
CA ALA A 37 -1.47 -13.16 1.98
C ALA A 37 -1.26 -12.22 0.76
N PRO A 38 -1.58 -12.69 -0.46
CA PRO A 38 -2.08 -14.02 -0.80
C PRO A 38 -0.98 -15.06 -1.09
N TYR A 39 0.29 -14.70 -0.96
CA TYR A 39 1.43 -15.48 -1.45
C TYR A 39 1.89 -16.57 -0.47
N TRP A 40 1.93 -16.29 0.84
CA TRP A 40 2.40 -17.19 1.89
C TRP A 40 3.80 -17.78 1.60
N ILE A 41 4.75 -16.86 1.31
CA ILE A 41 6.14 -17.19 0.98
C ILE A 41 7.02 -16.68 2.13
N ASP A 42 7.71 -17.56 2.82
CA ASP A 42 8.56 -17.28 3.97
C ASP A 42 10.06 -17.17 3.60
N ASP A 43 10.47 -17.82 2.52
CA ASP A 43 11.84 -17.84 1.99
C ASP A 43 12.24 -16.61 1.16
N ALA A 44 11.32 -15.67 0.94
CA ALA A 44 11.56 -14.43 0.21
C ALA A 44 12.16 -13.34 1.12
N LYS A 45 13.03 -12.50 0.56
CA LYS A 45 13.55 -11.29 1.22
C LYS A 45 13.31 -10.03 0.38
N GLY A 46 13.32 -8.88 1.08
CA GLY A 46 13.16 -7.57 0.45
C GLY A 46 14.18 -7.35 -0.66
N THR A 47 13.71 -7.21 -1.89
CA THR A 47 14.57 -7.18 -3.09
C THR A 47 14.16 -6.03 -4.01
N ILE A 48 15.16 -5.33 -4.56
CA ILE A 48 14.95 -4.26 -5.55
C ILE A 48 15.55 -4.71 -6.88
N PHE A 49 14.73 -4.74 -7.93
CA PHE A 49 15.12 -5.05 -9.29
C PHE A 49 15.17 -3.79 -10.15
N GLY A 50 15.98 -3.81 -11.21
CA GLY A 50 16.02 -2.76 -12.23
C GLY A 50 16.92 -1.57 -11.86
N ILE A 51 17.86 -1.70 -10.92
CA ILE A 51 18.85 -0.66 -10.60
C ILE A 51 19.78 -0.45 -11.81
N THR A 52 19.99 0.81 -12.16
CA THR A 52 20.90 1.25 -13.23
C THR A 52 21.82 2.36 -12.72
N GLN A 53 22.80 2.75 -13.54
CA GLN A 53 23.67 3.90 -13.24
C GLN A 53 22.90 5.24 -13.10
N HIS A 54 21.67 5.33 -13.61
CA HIS A 54 20.81 6.52 -13.54
C HIS A 54 19.85 6.49 -12.32
N THR A 55 19.88 5.41 -11.54
CA THR A 55 18.98 5.28 -10.37
C THR A 55 19.31 6.31 -9.31
N GLN A 56 18.27 7.02 -8.86
CA GLN A 56 18.33 8.04 -7.82
C GLN A 56 17.55 7.60 -6.57
N ARG A 57 17.79 8.27 -5.45
CA ARG A 57 17.04 8.03 -4.20
C ARG A 57 15.52 8.19 -4.37
N GLY A 58 15.10 9.14 -5.23
CA GLY A 58 13.69 9.36 -5.57
C GLY A 58 13.05 8.15 -6.22
N HIS A 59 13.75 7.48 -7.15
CA HIS A 59 13.26 6.26 -7.80
C HIS A 59 13.05 5.12 -6.80
N ILE A 60 13.98 4.96 -5.83
CA ILE A 60 13.84 3.95 -4.76
C ILE A 60 12.66 4.29 -3.85
N ALA A 61 12.51 5.56 -3.46
CA ALA A 61 11.38 6.01 -2.66
C ALA A 61 10.05 5.78 -3.37
N ARG A 62 9.99 6.05 -4.69
CA ARG A 62 8.80 5.82 -5.50
C ARG A 62 8.47 4.34 -5.61
N ALA A 63 9.44 3.50 -5.93
CA ALA A 63 9.27 2.06 -5.97
C ALA A 63 8.82 1.48 -4.61
N THR A 64 9.24 2.09 -3.49
CA THR A 64 8.78 1.71 -2.14
C THR A 64 7.29 1.98 -1.93
N LEU A 65 6.78 3.14 -2.35
CA LEU A 65 5.35 3.45 -2.29
C LEU A 65 4.55 2.55 -3.22
N GLU A 66 5.03 2.34 -4.44
CA GLU A 66 4.38 1.47 -5.42
C GLU A 66 4.32 0.01 -4.95
N ALA A 67 5.35 -0.49 -4.28
CA ALA A 67 5.37 -1.84 -3.71
C ALA A 67 4.19 -2.10 -2.77
N THR A 68 3.87 -1.14 -1.91
CA THR A 68 2.70 -1.23 -1.02
C THR A 68 1.39 -1.25 -1.81
N CYS A 69 1.30 -0.43 -2.86
CA CYS A 69 0.12 -0.39 -3.71
C CYS A 69 -0.08 -1.71 -4.48
N PHE A 70 1.00 -2.34 -4.95
CA PHE A 70 0.93 -3.66 -5.60
C PHE A 70 0.54 -4.77 -4.61
N GLN A 71 1.08 -4.74 -3.40
CA GLN A 71 0.69 -5.68 -2.34
C GLN A 71 -0.81 -5.57 -2.04
N THR A 72 -1.33 -4.34 -1.90
CA THR A 72 -2.76 -4.11 -1.71
C THR A 72 -3.56 -4.68 -2.87
N LYS A 73 -3.15 -4.43 -4.13
CA LYS A 73 -3.84 -5.00 -5.29
C LYS A 73 -3.87 -6.52 -5.24
N ALA A 74 -2.76 -7.17 -4.92
CA ALA A 74 -2.72 -8.63 -4.82
C ALA A 74 -3.72 -9.17 -3.78
N ILE A 75 -3.85 -8.50 -2.64
CA ILE A 75 -4.83 -8.86 -1.60
C ILE A 75 -6.26 -8.65 -2.10
N LEU A 76 -6.55 -7.50 -2.74
CA LEU A 76 -7.88 -7.20 -3.25
C LEU A 76 -8.30 -8.17 -4.36
N ASP A 77 -7.38 -8.53 -5.26
CA ASP A 77 -7.63 -9.51 -6.32
C ASP A 77 -7.97 -10.90 -5.73
N ALA A 78 -7.28 -11.30 -4.65
CA ALA A 78 -7.57 -12.55 -3.94
C ALA A 78 -8.93 -12.50 -3.23
N MET A 79 -9.25 -11.37 -2.57
CA MET A 79 -10.55 -11.18 -1.93
C MET A 79 -11.71 -11.20 -2.93
N GLU A 80 -11.54 -10.60 -4.11
CA GLU A 80 -12.53 -10.66 -5.19
C GLU A 80 -12.73 -12.10 -5.70
N LEU A 81 -11.62 -12.84 -5.85
CA LEU A 81 -11.68 -14.23 -6.25
C LEU A 81 -12.42 -15.12 -5.23
N ASP A 82 -12.13 -14.92 -3.95
CA ASP A 82 -12.72 -15.71 -2.85
C ASP A 82 -14.20 -15.38 -2.62
N SER A 83 -14.56 -14.09 -2.71
CA SER A 83 -15.94 -13.62 -2.46
C SER A 83 -16.86 -13.70 -3.67
N GLY A 84 -16.29 -13.72 -4.88
CA GLY A 84 -17.03 -13.59 -6.14
C GLY A 84 -17.63 -12.20 -6.39
N HIS A 85 -17.24 -11.19 -5.61
CA HIS A 85 -17.77 -9.83 -5.70
C HIS A 85 -16.66 -8.84 -6.05
N ALA A 86 -16.84 -8.12 -7.16
CA ALA A 86 -15.96 -7.03 -7.53
C ALA A 86 -16.11 -5.84 -6.58
N LEU A 87 -14.98 -5.23 -6.23
CA LEU A 87 -14.96 -4.02 -5.41
C LEU A 87 -15.26 -2.80 -6.27
N SER A 88 -16.09 -1.88 -5.78
CA SER A 88 -16.43 -0.62 -6.46
C SER A 88 -15.47 0.52 -6.12
N ASP A 89 -14.93 0.52 -4.92
CA ASP A 89 -14.05 1.53 -4.34
C ASP A 89 -13.24 0.96 -3.18
N LEU A 90 -12.18 1.64 -2.81
CA LEU A 90 -11.33 1.30 -1.67
C LEU A 90 -11.31 2.43 -0.65
N ALA A 91 -11.87 2.21 0.52
CA ALA A 91 -11.70 3.12 1.66
C ALA A 91 -10.33 2.91 2.32
N VAL A 92 -9.61 4.01 2.59
CA VAL A 92 -8.26 3.98 3.15
C VAL A 92 -8.11 4.85 4.38
N ASP A 93 -7.20 4.44 5.28
CA ASP A 93 -6.84 5.19 6.47
C ASP A 93 -5.36 5.03 6.84
N GLY A 94 -4.96 5.57 7.98
CA GLY A 94 -3.61 5.43 8.52
C GLY A 94 -2.56 6.33 7.86
N GLY A 95 -1.32 6.20 8.31
CA GLY A 95 -0.22 7.12 7.99
C GLY A 95 0.13 7.23 6.50
N MET A 96 0.06 6.12 5.74
CA MET A 96 0.34 6.14 4.29
C MET A 96 -0.73 6.88 3.49
N SER A 97 -1.97 6.90 3.95
CA SER A 97 -3.05 7.63 3.29
C SER A 97 -2.82 9.16 3.26
N ASN A 98 -1.87 9.68 4.06
CA ASN A 98 -1.48 11.09 4.02
C ASN A 98 -0.79 11.49 2.70
N SER A 99 -0.21 10.56 1.98
CA SER A 99 0.46 10.82 0.71
C SER A 99 -0.54 10.86 -0.45
N ASN A 100 -0.75 12.02 -1.06
CA ASN A 100 -1.56 12.12 -2.28
C ASN A 100 -0.96 11.29 -3.43
N LEU A 101 0.37 11.29 -3.55
CA LEU A 101 1.07 10.48 -4.54
C LEU A 101 0.77 8.99 -4.35
N CYS A 102 0.85 8.50 -3.10
CA CYS A 102 0.54 7.09 -2.81
C CYS A 102 -0.92 6.76 -3.11
N MET A 103 -1.86 7.63 -2.75
CA MET A 103 -3.30 7.41 -2.99
C MET A 103 -3.64 7.42 -4.48
N GLN A 104 -3.06 8.33 -5.26
CA GLN A 104 -3.23 8.34 -6.71
C GLN A 104 -2.61 7.09 -7.35
N THR A 105 -1.40 6.71 -6.93
CA THR A 105 -0.75 5.47 -7.37
C THR A 105 -1.57 4.24 -7.03
N GLN A 106 -2.16 4.20 -5.82
CA GLN A 106 -3.05 3.11 -5.40
C GLN A 106 -4.28 3.01 -6.31
N ALA A 107 -4.97 4.13 -6.58
CA ALA A 107 -6.12 4.15 -7.49
C ALA A 107 -5.73 3.65 -8.89
N ASN A 108 -4.59 4.11 -9.40
CA ASN A 108 -4.05 3.70 -10.70
C ASN A 108 -3.78 2.19 -10.79
N ILE A 109 -3.17 1.64 -9.75
CA ILE A 109 -2.77 0.21 -9.73
C ILE A 109 -3.98 -0.71 -9.53
N ILE A 110 -4.92 -0.35 -8.66
CA ILE A 110 -6.11 -1.20 -8.43
C ILE A 110 -7.20 -1.01 -9.50
N GLY A 111 -7.21 0.13 -10.19
CA GLY A 111 -8.16 0.44 -11.25
C GLY A 111 -9.55 0.85 -10.77
N ILE A 112 -9.73 1.12 -9.48
CA ILE A 112 -10.96 1.62 -8.87
C ILE A 112 -10.68 2.85 -8.01
N PRO A 113 -11.70 3.70 -7.70
CA PRO A 113 -11.52 4.86 -6.85
C PRO A 113 -10.98 4.50 -5.45
N VAL A 114 -10.09 5.36 -4.94
CA VAL A 114 -9.62 5.32 -3.55
C VAL A 114 -10.27 6.47 -2.80
N ASP A 115 -10.98 6.16 -1.73
CA ASP A 115 -11.73 7.09 -0.90
C ASP A 115 -11.04 7.29 0.44
N ARG A 116 -10.52 8.50 0.66
CA ARG A 116 -9.78 8.89 1.86
C ARG A 116 -10.60 9.84 2.70
N PRO A 117 -10.98 9.48 3.93
CA PRO A 117 -11.68 10.38 4.85
C PRO A 117 -10.77 11.51 5.35
N ALA A 118 -11.37 12.58 5.88
CA ALA A 118 -10.63 13.68 6.50
C ALA A 118 -9.90 13.21 7.78
N MET A 119 -10.61 12.49 8.66
CA MET A 119 -10.01 11.84 9.82
C MET A 119 -9.46 10.47 9.42
N ARG A 120 -8.19 10.27 9.66
CA ARG A 120 -7.42 9.07 9.23
C ARG A 120 -6.95 8.21 10.39
N GLU A 121 -7.25 8.61 11.62
CA GLU A 121 -6.93 7.87 12.84
C GLU A 121 -8.14 7.00 13.25
N THR A 122 -8.49 6.03 12.40
CA THR A 122 -9.70 5.22 12.57
C THR A 122 -9.63 4.30 13.79
N THR A 123 -8.43 3.87 14.20
CA THR A 123 -8.25 3.12 15.45
C THR A 123 -8.67 3.95 16.67
N ALA A 124 -8.22 5.22 16.74
CA ALA A 124 -8.62 6.13 17.80
C ALA A 124 -10.12 6.46 17.72
N LEU A 125 -10.66 6.64 16.51
CA LEU A 125 -12.09 6.84 16.29
C LEU A 125 -12.91 5.65 16.79
N GLY A 126 -12.48 4.42 16.49
CA GLY A 126 -13.14 3.20 16.96
C GLY A 126 -13.19 3.12 18.50
N ALA A 127 -12.07 3.43 19.15
CA ALA A 127 -12.02 3.49 20.62
C ALA A 127 -12.94 4.58 21.19
N ALA A 128 -12.99 5.76 20.56
CA ALA A 128 -13.87 6.86 20.98
C ALA A 128 -15.35 6.48 20.78
N ILE A 129 -15.69 5.80 19.68
CA ILE A 129 -17.05 5.30 19.43
C ILE A 129 -17.45 4.29 20.50
N ALA A 130 -16.59 3.32 20.81
CA ALA A 130 -16.87 2.32 21.85
C ALA A 130 -17.09 2.97 23.22
N ALA A 131 -16.26 3.95 23.60
CA ALA A 131 -16.45 4.72 24.82
C ALA A 131 -17.74 5.53 24.80
N GLY A 132 -18.11 6.12 23.67
CA GLY A 132 -19.35 6.89 23.51
C GLY A 132 -20.60 6.04 23.67
N PHE A 133 -20.61 4.81 23.17
CA PHE A 133 -21.69 3.86 23.46
C PHE A 133 -21.77 3.50 24.93
N ALA A 134 -20.62 3.31 25.60
CA ALA A 134 -20.60 2.95 27.03
C ALA A 134 -21.19 4.03 27.97
N VAL A 135 -21.19 5.29 27.51
CA VAL A 135 -21.73 6.44 28.27
C VAL A 135 -22.97 7.07 27.62
N ASP A 136 -23.65 6.33 26.75
CA ASP A 136 -24.89 6.73 26.07
C ASP A 136 -24.83 8.01 25.23
N ILE A 137 -23.64 8.37 24.69
CA ILE A 137 -23.52 9.44 23.68
C ILE A 137 -24.19 9.00 22.37
N TRP A 138 -24.00 7.74 21.97
CA TRP A 138 -24.72 7.09 20.89
C TRP A 138 -25.44 5.86 21.42
N LYS A 139 -26.63 5.60 20.91
CA LYS A 139 -27.46 4.45 21.28
C LYS A 139 -27.58 3.43 20.15
N GLU A 140 -27.48 3.92 18.90
CA GLU A 140 -27.67 3.11 17.71
C GLU A 140 -26.50 3.31 16.72
N PHE A 141 -26.11 2.24 16.01
CA PHE A 141 -25.05 2.32 15.00
C PHE A 141 -25.39 3.27 13.86
N ASP A 142 -26.67 3.48 13.58
CA ASP A 142 -27.11 4.39 12.52
C ASP A 142 -26.72 5.86 12.78
N GLU A 143 -26.55 6.25 14.02
CA GLU A 143 -26.09 7.60 14.41
C GLU A 143 -24.62 7.84 13.99
N LEU A 144 -23.85 6.76 13.78
CA LEU A 144 -22.45 6.83 13.35
C LEU A 144 -22.31 7.11 11.86
N LYS A 145 -23.35 6.92 11.03
CA LYS A 145 -23.29 7.07 9.57
C LYS A 145 -22.82 8.45 9.11
N ALA A 146 -23.05 9.48 9.93
CA ALA A 146 -22.61 10.85 9.63
C ALA A 146 -21.16 11.13 10.05
N ILE A 147 -20.56 10.23 10.85
CA ILE A 147 -19.21 10.43 11.35
C ILE A 147 -18.22 10.23 10.19
N ASN A 148 -17.29 11.20 10.06
CA ASN A 148 -16.23 11.18 9.07
C ASN A 148 -16.71 11.14 7.58
N GLN A 149 -17.90 11.63 7.30
CA GLN A 149 -18.46 11.71 5.94
C GLN A 149 -18.09 13.01 5.20
N ARG A 150 -17.65 14.04 5.93
CA ARG A 150 -17.30 15.34 5.35
C ARG A 150 -15.84 15.36 4.91
N ASP A 151 -15.54 16.21 3.92
CA ASP A 151 -14.17 16.52 3.47
C ASP A 151 -13.37 15.27 3.03
N ARG A 152 -14.05 14.29 2.41
CA ARG A 152 -13.41 13.11 1.82
C ARG A 152 -12.67 13.48 0.54
N SER A 153 -11.55 12.81 0.30
CA SER A 153 -10.77 12.97 -0.94
C SER A 153 -10.90 11.70 -1.77
N ILE A 154 -11.40 11.82 -3.00
CA ILE A 154 -11.53 10.70 -3.93
C ILE A 154 -10.43 10.79 -4.98
N PHE A 155 -9.61 9.75 -5.07
CA PHE A 155 -8.59 9.57 -6.10
C PHE A 155 -9.14 8.58 -7.13
N LYS A 156 -9.25 9.01 -8.38
CA LYS A 156 -9.70 8.16 -9.48
C LYS A 156 -8.52 7.70 -10.31
N PRO A 157 -8.57 6.49 -10.89
CA PRO A 157 -7.55 6.05 -11.84
C PRO A 157 -7.38 7.06 -12.98
N ASP A 158 -6.14 7.43 -13.30
CA ASP A 158 -5.78 8.36 -14.39
C ASP A 158 -4.85 7.71 -15.44
N ILE A 159 -4.59 6.41 -15.31
CA ILE A 159 -3.90 5.60 -16.31
C ILE A 159 -4.84 4.56 -16.92
N SER A 160 -4.43 3.97 -18.04
CA SER A 160 -5.21 2.91 -18.68
C SER A 160 -5.18 1.61 -17.86
N LYS A 161 -6.23 0.78 -17.99
CA LYS A 161 -6.27 -0.55 -17.39
C LYS A 161 -5.11 -1.44 -17.89
N GLU A 162 -4.72 -1.25 -19.16
CA GLU A 162 -3.61 -1.98 -19.77
C GLU A 162 -2.28 -1.63 -19.10
N ASP A 163 -2.01 -0.34 -18.86
CA ASP A 163 -0.79 0.12 -18.19
C ASP A 163 -0.75 -0.37 -16.74
N SER A 164 -1.86 -0.26 -16.01
CA SER A 164 -1.98 -0.81 -14.66
C SER A 164 -1.65 -2.31 -14.63
N GLN A 165 -2.23 -3.09 -15.53
CA GLN A 165 -1.98 -4.53 -15.60
C GLN A 165 -0.53 -4.85 -15.96
N LYS A 166 0.10 -4.06 -16.85
CA LYS A 166 1.50 -4.22 -17.23
C LYS A 166 2.43 -3.97 -16.05
N MET A 167 2.16 -2.91 -15.27
CA MET A 167 2.91 -2.60 -14.05
C MET A 167 2.77 -3.72 -13.02
N PHE A 168 1.55 -4.20 -12.78
CA PHE A 168 1.29 -5.26 -11.83
C PHE A 168 1.94 -6.59 -12.23
N LYS A 169 1.86 -7.00 -13.49
CA LYS A 169 2.55 -8.20 -14.00
C LYS A 169 4.06 -8.12 -13.81
N LYS A 170 4.66 -6.92 -14.01
CA LYS A 170 6.08 -6.72 -13.77
C LYS A 170 6.44 -6.94 -12.30
N TRP A 171 5.61 -6.43 -11.38
CA TRP A 171 5.80 -6.64 -9.94
C TRP A 171 5.58 -8.11 -9.53
N GLN A 172 4.56 -8.78 -10.05
CA GLN A 172 4.34 -10.22 -9.81
C GLN A 172 5.55 -11.05 -10.25
N ARG A 173 6.15 -10.72 -11.41
CA ARG A 173 7.41 -11.35 -11.83
C ARG A 173 8.53 -11.12 -10.82
N ALA A 174 8.65 -9.94 -10.25
CA ALA A 174 9.64 -9.64 -9.22
C ALA A 174 9.38 -10.45 -7.92
N VAL A 175 8.12 -10.66 -7.55
CA VAL A 175 7.73 -11.55 -6.44
C VAL A 175 8.25 -12.97 -6.67
N GLU A 176 8.06 -13.54 -7.86
CA GLU A 176 8.58 -14.88 -8.16
C GLU A 176 10.13 -14.92 -8.13
N MET A 177 10.79 -13.83 -8.53
CA MET A 177 12.26 -13.76 -8.57
C MET A 177 12.91 -13.55 -7.19
N CYS A 178 12.17 -13.14 -6.15
CA CYS A 178 12.70 -12.95 -4.80
C CYS A 178 12.54 -14.18 -3.88
N ARG A 179 11.97 -15.29 -4.40
CA ARG A 179 11.81 -16.55 -3.68
C ARG A 179 13.13 -17.31 -3.56
N GLY A 180 13.23 -18.19 -2.57
CA GLY A 180 14.39 -19.03 -2.36
C GLY A 180 15.66 -18.23 -2.03
N TRP A 181 15.51 -17.02 -1.48
CA TRP A 181 16.66 -16.21 -1.06
C TRP A 181 17.29 -16.72 0.20
N LEU A 182 16.49 -17.25 1.12
CA LEU A 182 16.98 -17.81 2.38
C LEU A 182 17.31 -19.28 2.23
N ASP A 183 18.46 -19.68 2.76
CA ASP A 183 18.81 -21.10 2.91
C ASP A 183 17.93 -21.72 4.00
N PRO A 184 17.35 -22.92 3.80
CA PRO A 184 16.60 -23.60 4.85
C PRO A 184 17.38 -23.81 6.14
N GLU A 185 18.71 -23.87 6.11
CA GLU A 185 19.56 -23.98 7.29
C GLU A 185 19.65 -22.66 8.10
N GLU A 186 19.42 -21.50 7.47
CA GLU A 186 19.41 -20.20 8.15
C GLU A 186 18.14 -19.97 8.99
N TYR A 187 17.05 -20.74 8.76
CA TYR A 187 15.79 -20.65 9.54
C TYR A 187 15.81 -21.47 10.83
N ALA A 188 16.77 -22.35 11.01
CA ALA A 188 16.79 -23.28 12.14
C ALA A 188 17.38 -22.65 13.43
N GLU A 189 17.87 -21.41 13.38
CA GLU A 189 18.57 -20.75 14.48
C GLU A 189 17.80 -19.61 15.17
N ASP A 190 16.57 -19.28 14.75
CA ASP A 190 15.67 -18.30 15.40
C ASP A 190 14.44 -19.02 16.05
#